data_24ed4413afecd1c42b8ff141ba7b69e6
#
_entry.id   24ed4413afecd1c42b8ff141ba7b69e6
#
_cell.length_a   1.000
_cell.length_b   1.000
_cell.length_c   1.000
_cell.angle_alpha   90.00
_cell.angle_beta   90.00
_cell.angle_gamma   90.00
#
_symmetry.space_group_name_H-M   'P 1'
#
loop_
_entity.id
_entity.type
_entity.pdbx_description
1 polymer ?
#
loop_
_entity_poly.entity_id
_entity_poly.type
_entity_poly.pdbx_seq_one_letter_code
_entity_poly.pdbx_strand_id
1 'polypeptide(L)'
;IIGSIGYDKPVILQVSDGYPAAEAGLKEGDIVKKINHSNIHVAREVTNYVTFHQKQSVTMTVERDGKDITVQMDPVANESGRYIFGISCSSNYREKCGILGTLKYSAYEVKYWIQLTIESIKMLFTGQASINDMSGPVGVVSYIGETYQESQSSGGFYVWLNMLNISIFLTANLGVMNLLPIPALDGGRLVFLIIELIRGKRIDPEKEGM
;
A
#
# COMPACT_ATOMS: atom_id res chain seq x y z
N ILE A 1 -9.71 3.28 -13.90
CA ILE A 1 -10.17 2.19 -13.02
C ILE A 1 -11.28 2.72 -12.11
N ILE A 2 -11.00 3.66 -11.19
CA ILE A 2 -11.96 4.15 -10.19
C ILE A 2 -13.23 4.74 -10.84
N GLY A 3 -13.10 5.48 -11.92
CA GLY A 3 -14.26 6.05 -12.66
C GLY A 3 -15.20 5.00 -13.24
N SER A 4 -14.69 3.79 -13.55
CA SER A 4 -15.49 2.71 -14.16
C SER A 4 -16.12 1.79 -13.12
N ILE A 5 -15.37 1.41 -12.09
CA ILE A 5 -15.78 0.39 -11.12
C ILE A 5 -15.93 0.89 -9.68
N GLY A 6 -15.65 2.17 -9.43
CA GLY A 6 -15.66 2.77 -8.09
C GLY A 6 -14.34 2.60 -7.34
N TYR A 7 -14.25 3.25 -6.18
CA TYR A 7 -13.12 3.08 -5.25
C TYR A 7 -13.44 1.99 -4.22
N ASP A 8 -12.39 1.43 -3.68
CA ASP A 8 -12.45 0.33 -2.71
C ASP A 8 -12.59 0.92 -1.29
N LYS A 9 -13.84 0.97 -0.80
CA LYS A 9 -14.15 1.56 0.50
C LYS A 9 -13.62 0.67 1.63
N PRO A 10 -13.00 1.23 2.68
CA PRO A 10 -12.41 0.46 3.79
C PRO A 10 -13.48 -0.05 4.77
N VAL A 11 -14.36 -0.93 4.29
CA VAL A 11 -15.43 -1.56 5.08
C VAL A 11 -14.95 -2.89 5.62
N ILE A 12 -15.18 -3.15 6.91
CA ILE A 12 -14.93 -4.45 7.52
C ILE A 12 -16.04 -5.40 7.04
N LEU A 13 -15.67 -6.43 6.27
CA LEU A 13 -16.61 -7.41 5.76
C LEU A 13 -16.76 -8.63 6.67
N GLN A 14 -15.73 -8.93 7.44
CA GLN A 14 -15.74 -10.06 8.34
C GLN A 14 -14.91 -9.75 9.58
N VAL A 15 -15.44 -10.13 10.72
CA VAL A 15 -14.74 -10.15 12.00
C VAL A 15 -14.70 -11.59 12.48
N SER A 16 -13.51 -12.14 12.68
CA SER A 16 -13.34 -13.53 13.11
C SER A 16 -13.47 -13.64 14.63
N ASP A 17 -14.31 -14.55 15.10
CA ASP A 17 -14.47 -14.83 16.53
C ASP A 17 -13.15 -15.32 17.17
N GLY A 18 -12.93 -14.95 18.42
CA GLY A 18 -11.72 -15.32 19.16
C GLY A 18 -10.47 -14.52 18.77
N TYR A 19 -10.61 -13.49 17.96
CA TYR A 19 -9.53 -12.56 17.61
C TYR A 19 -9.73 -11.18 18.23
N PRO A 20 -8.65 -10.39 18.38
CA PRO A 20 -8.68 -9.10 19.07
C PRO A 20 -9.73 -8.13 18.57
N ALA A 21 -10.06 -8.15 17.30
CA ALA A 21 -11.07 -7.27 16.71
C ALA A 21 -12.49 -7.58 17.22
N ALA A 22 -12.82 -8.86 17.38
CA ALA A 22 -14.10 -9.27 17.94
C ALA A 22 -14.20 -8.88 19.42
N GLU A 23 -13.13 -9.12 20.18
CA GLU A 23 -13.05 -8.76 21.61
C GLU A 23 -13.14 -7.25 21.83
N ALA A 24 -12.53 -6.45 20.93
CA ALA A 24 -12.62 -5.00 20.94
C ALA A 24 -14.00 -4.45 20.48
N GLY A 25 -14.90 -5.32 20.03
CA GLY A 25 -16.25 -4.97 19.64
C GLY A 25 -16.38 -4.37 18.24
N LEU A 26 -15.43 -4.61 17.35
CA LEU A 26 -15.59 -4.31 15.92
C LEU A 26 -16.65 -5.21 15.29
N LYS A 27 -17.33 -4.72 14.29
CA LYS A 27 -18.44 -5.43 13.62
C LYS A 27 -18.31 -5.33 12.10
N GLU A 28 -18.94 -6.26 11.43
CA GLU A 28 -19.16 -6.18 9.99
C GLU A 28 -19.96 -4.91 9.64
N GLY A 29 -19.57 -4.25 8.57
CA GLY A 29 -20.12 -2.97 8.14
C GLY A 29 -19.42 -1.74 8.70
N ASP A 30 -18.54 -1.86 9.69
CA ASP A 30 -17.75 -0.74 10.17
C ASP A 30 -16.84 -0.19 9.08
N ILE A 31 -16.76 1.13 8.97
CA ILE A 31 -15.89 1.81 7.99
C ILE A 31 -14.63 2.28 8.71
N VAL A 32 -13.48 1.74 8.34
CA VAL A 32 -12.20 2.15 8.96
C VAL A 32 -11.82 3.52 8.49
N LYS A 33 -11.71 4.48 9.41
CA LYS A 33 -11.29 5.86 9.14
C LYS A 33 -9.83 6.14 9.46
N LYS A 34 -9.33 5.51 10.53
CA LYS A 34 -7.99 5.79 11.02
C LYS A 34 -7.39 4.58 11.72
N ILE A 35 -6.09 4.37 11.55
CA ILE A 35 -5.31 3.42 12.33
C ILE A 35 -4.11 4.18 12.90
N ASN A 36 -4.04 4.27 14.24
CA ASN A 36 -3.11 5.14 14.95
C ASN A 36 -3.16 6.58 14.40
N HIS A 37 -2.05 7.09 13.87
CA HIS A 37 -1.95 8.43 13.29
C HIS A 37 -2.26 8.47 11.77
N SER A 38 -2.49 7.31 11.14
CA SER A 38 -2.68 7.20 9.69
C SER A 38 -4.16 7.23 9.31
N ASN A 39 -4.57 8.19 8.48
CA ASN A 39 -5.90 8.22 7.90
C ASN A 39 -6.01 7.15 6.81
N ILE A 40 -7.11 6.42 6.81
CA ILE A 40 -7.43 5.34 5.89
C ILE A 40 -8.48 5.85 4.88
N HIS A 41 -8.24 5.64 3.61
CA HIS A 41 -9.10 6.11 2.52
C HIS A 41 -9.58 4.99 1.61
N VAL A 42 -8.78 3.92 1.51
CA VAL A 42 -9.07 2.74 0.70
C VAL A 42 -8.78 1.46 1.49
N ALA A 43 -9.49 0.38 1.20
CA ALA A 43 -9.43 -0.87 1.97
C ALA A 43 -8.01 -1.48 2.02
N ARG A 44 -7.25 -1.35 0.95
CA ARG A 44 -5.86 -1.84 0.87
C ARG A 44 -4.93 -1.21 1.89
N GLU A 45 -5.17 0.06 2.29
CA GLU A 45 -4.36 0.73 3.31
C GLU A 45 -4.47 0.03 4.67
N VAL A 46 -5.63 -0.57 5.00
CA VAL A 46 -5.81 -1.35 6.24
C VAL A 46 -4.90 -2.57 6.24
N THR A 47 -4.97 -3.38 5.18
CA THR A 47 -4.13 -4.58 5.04
C THR A 47 -2.65 -4.23 5.04
N ASN A 48 -2.28 -3.17 4.30
CA ASN A 48 -0.91 -2.69 4.23
C ASN A 48 -0.40 -2.29 5.62
N TYR A 49 -1.19 -1.51 6.36
CA TYR A 49 -0.82 -1.07 7.70
C TYR A 49 -0.52 -2.25 8.62
N VAL A 50 -1.42 -3.25 8.66
CA VAL A 50 -1.26 -4.45 9.47
C VAL A 50 -0.02 -5.25 9.07
N THR A 51 0.25 -5.36 7.78
CA THR A 51 1.40 -6.11 7.25
C THR A 51 2.74 -5.49 7.66
N PHE A 52 2.84 -4.17 7.63
CA PHE A 52 4.11 -3.48 7.92
C PHE A 52 4.31 -3.14 9.40
N HIS A 53 3.24 -3.13 10.21
CA HIS A 53 3.31 -2.81 11.65
C HIS A 53 2.96 -4.02 12.51
N GLN A 54 3.56 -5.18 12.19
CA GLN A 54 3.38 -6.42 12.95
C GLN A 54 3.85 -6.23 14.40
N LYS A 55 3.18 -6.91 15.34
CA LYS A 55 3.49 -6.90 16.78
C LYS A 55 3.25 -5.55 17.50
N GLN A 56 2.64 -4.58 16.84
CA GLN A 56 2.34 -3.29 17.46
C GLN A 56 0.85 -3.19 17.79
N SER A 57 0.55 -2.72 19.01
CA SER A 57 -0.80 -2.32 19.38
C SER A 57 -1.32 -1.25 18.44
N VAL A 58 -2.56 -1.36 18.02
CA VAL A 58 -3.20 -0.37 17.16
C VAL A 58 -4.42 0.23 17.84
N THR A 59 -4.56 1.54 17.67
CA THR A 59 -5.79 2.27 17.95
C THR A 59 -6.52 2.47 16.63
N MET A 60 -7.66 1.80 16.45
CA MET A 60 -8.44 1.89 15.22
C MET A 60 -9.70 2.72 15.48
N THR A 61 -9.94 3.71 14.61
CA THR A 61 -11.18 4.49 14.61
C THR A 61 -12.02 4.06 13.42
N VAL A 62 -13.23 3.62 13.69
CA VAL A 62 -14.22 3.19 12.70
C VAL A 62 -15.48 4.05 12.80
N GLU A 63 -16.17 4.22 11.69
CA GLU A 63 -17.50 4.81 11.66
C GLU A 63 -18.54 3.68 11.65
N ARG A 64 -19.48 3.74 12.60
CA ARG A 64 -20.65 2.87 12.71
C ARG A 64 -21.88 3.74 12.92
N ASP A 65 -22.88 3.63 12.06
CA ASP A 65 -24.15 4.41 12.14
C ASP A 65 -23.91 5.93 12.25
N GLY A 66 -22.90 6.45 11.53
CA GLY A 66 -22.52 7.86 11.53
C GLY A 66 -21.79 8.34 12.79
N LYS A 67 -21.37 7.44 13.67
CA LYS A 67 -20.61 7.74 14.89
C LYS A 67 -19.21 7.14 14.81
N ASP A 68 -18.23 7.90 15.23
CA ASP A 68 -16.85 7.43 15.34
C ASP A 68 -16.68 6.61 16.63
N ILE A 69 -16.21 5.38 16.49
CA ILE A 69 -15.89 4.45 17.57
C ILE A 69 -14.39 4.18 17.50
N THR A 70 -13.71 4.34 18.63
CA THR A 70 -12.27 4.09 18.71
C THR A 70 -12.02 2.89 19.63
N VAL A 71 -11.28 1.93 19.14
CA VAL A 71 -10.89 0.70 19.86
C VAL A 71 -9.39 0.53 19.83
N GLN A 72 -8.86 -0.08 20.88
CA GLN A 72 -7.46 -0.47 20.95
C GLN A 72 -7.36 -1.99 20.89
N MET A 73 -6.41 -2.50 20.11
CA MET A 73 -6.23 -3.92 19.88
C MET A 73 -4.75 -4.28 19.83
N ASP A 74 -4.42 -5.44 20.38
CA ASP A 74 -3.10 -6.05 20.26
C ASP A 74 -3.18 -7.21 19.25
N PRO A 75 -2.26 -7.28 18.27
CA PRO A 75 -2.30 -8.35 17.28
C PRO A 75 -1.90 -9.70 17.90
N VAL A 76 -2.52 -10.77 17.45
CA VAL A 76 -2.17 -12.15 17.83
C VAL A 76 -1.59 -12.91 16.67
N ALA A 77 -0.63 -13.80 16.94
CA ALA A 77 -0.07 -14.68 15.93
C ALA A 77 -1.08 -15.77 15.54
N ASN A 78 -1.33 -15.93 14.25
CA ASN A 78 -2.11 -17.04 13.72
C ASN A 78 -1.23 -18.32 13.62
N GLU A 79 -1.83 -19.42 13.17
CA GLU A 79 -1.14 -20.72 12.98
C GLU A 79 0.07 -20.64 12.04
N SER A 80 0.09 -19.69 11.10
CA SER A 80 1.21 -19.43 10.18
C SER A 80 2.26 -18.48 10.76
N GLY A 81 2.13 -18.06 12.04
CA GLY A 81 3.03 -17.12 12.70
C GLY A 81 2.87 -15.65 12.26
N ARG A 82 1.85 -15.33 11.47
CA ARG A 82 1.55 -13.95 11.08
C ARG A 82 0.70 -13.27 12.17
N TYR A 83 1.04 -12.04 12.47
CA TYR A 83 0.27 -11.23 13.40
C TYR A 83 -0.96 -10.63 12.70
N ILE A 84 -2.15 -10.91 13.24
CA ILE A 84 -3.43 -10.48 12.68
C ILE A 84 -4.35 -9.97 13.77
N PHE A 85 -5.36 -9.19 13.38
CA PHE A 85 -6.43 -8.69 14.26
C PHE A 85 -7.74 -9.46 14.10
N GLY A 86 -7.83 -10.32 13.07
CA GLY A 86 -9.06 -11.08 12.78
C GLY A 86 -10.12 -10.27 12.05
N ILE A 87 -9.72 -9.28 11.24
CA ILE A 87 -10.61 -8.54 10.33
C ILE A 87 -10.26 -8.83 8.88
N SER A 88 -11.29 -8.84 8.04
CA SER A 88 -11.14 -8.81 6.59
C SER A 88 -11.78 -7.53 6.05
N CYS A 89 -10.95 -6.68 5.41
CA CYS A 89 -11.44 -5.55 4.63
C CYS A 89 -11.31 -5.94 3.16
N SER A 90 -12.44 -6.05 2.45
CA SER A 90 -12.42 -6.55 1.09
C SER A 90 -12.24 -5.47 0.05
N SER A 91 -11.52 -5.81 -1.02
CA SER A 91 -11.47 -5.07 -2.28
C SER A 91 -12.76 -5.23 -3.13
N ASN A 92 -13.81 -5.83 -2.61
CA ASN A 92 -15.04 -6.08 -3.36
C ASN A 92 -16.17 -5.08 -3.08
N TYR A 93 -16.07 -4.29 -2.01
CA TYR A 93 -17.05 -3.26 -1.69
C TYR A 93 -16.67 -1.94 -2.38
N ARG A 94 -17.12 -1.81 -3.63
CA ARG A 94 -16.78 -0.64 -4.46
C ARG A 94 -17.91 0.37 -4.47
N GLU A 95 -17.59 1.61 -4.12
CA GLU A 95 -18.52 2.74 -4.16
C GLU A 95 -18.22 3.63 -5.37
N LYS A 96 -19.24 3.84 -6.22
CA LYS A 96 -19.11 4.74 -7.36
C LYS A 96 -19.03 6.19 -6.88
N CYS A 97 -18.17 6.96 -7.49
CA CYS A 97 -18.00 8.37 -7.19
C CYS A 97 -18.04 9.22 -8.47
N GLY A 98 -18.42 10.47 -8.33
CA GLY A 98 -18.40 11.44 -9.43
C GLY A 98 -16.97 11.80 -9.87
N ILE A 99 -16.83 12.67 -10.85
CA ILE A 99 -15.53 13.04 -11.45
C ILE A 99 -14.54 13.54 -10.39
N LEU A 100 -14.94 14.43 -9.49
CA LEU A 100 -14.09 14.94 -8.41
C LEU A 100 -13.69 13.83 -7.42
N GLY A 101 -14.62 12.94 -7.10
CA GLY A 101 -14.33 11.76 -6.28
C GLY A 101 -13.32 10.83 -6.96
N THR A 102 -13.47 10.60 -8.26
CA THR A 102 -12.52 9.80 -9.05
C THR A 102 -11.11 10.36 -8.97
N LEU A 103 -10.93 11.67 -9.16
CA LEU A 103 -9.61 12.32 -9.04
C LEU A 103 -9.05 12.18 -7.63
N LYS A 104 -9.87 12.44 -6.60
CA LYS A 104 -9.48 12.33 -5.19
C LYS A 104 -8.99 10.92 -4.84
N TYR A 105 -9.78 9.89 -5.15
CA TYR A 105 -9.42 8.52 -4.81
C TYR A 105 -8.30 7.96 -5.69
N SER A 106 -8.16 8.44 -6.93
CA SER A 106 -6.99 8.11 -7.75
C SER A 106 -5.69 8.66 -7.13
N ALA A 107 -5.72 9.86 -6.56
CA ALA A 107 -4.57 10.39 -5.83
C ALA A 107 -4.24 9.56 -4.57
N TYR A 108 -5.24 9.06 -3.85
CA TYR A 108 -5.01 8.14 -2.72
C TYR A 108 -4.44 6.79 -3.16
N GLU A 109 -4.87 6.26 -4.30
CA GLU A 109 -4.27 5.02 -4.85
C GLU A 109 -2.78 5.22 -5.22
N VAL A 110 -2.44 6.34 -5.86
CA VAL A 110 -1.03 6.66 -6.14
C VAL A 110 -0.23 6.80 -4.85
N LYS A 111 -0.76 7.53 -3.86
CA LYS A 111 -0.15 7.64 -2.53
C LYS A 111 0.07 6.27 -1.90
N TYR A 112 -0.93 5.40 -1.94
CA TYR A 112 -0.84 4.03 -1.44
C TYR A 112 0.33 3.26 -2.07
N TRP A 113 0.47 3.28 -3.40
CA TRP A 113 1.56 2.58 -4.09
C TRP A 113 2.94 3.13 -3.73
N ILE A 114 3.05 4.46 -3.60
CA ILE A 114 4.30 5.10 -3.14
C ILE A 114 4.63 4.69 -1.71
N GLN A 115 3.66 4.72 -0.81
CA GLN A 115 3.85 4.31 0.59
C GLN A 115 4.24 2.83 0.69
N LEU A 116 3.56 1.95 -0.05
CA LEU A 116 3.88 0.53 -0.12
C LEU A 116 5.35 0.31 -0.51
N THR A 117 5.82 1.00 -1.55
CA THR A 117 7.21 0.92 -2.00
C THR A 117 8.19 1.40 -0.94
N ILE A 118 7.91 2.55 -0.29
CA ILE A 118 8.76 3.10 0.77
C ILE A 118 8.84 2.14 1.97
N GLU A 119 7.71 1.59 2.41
CA GLU A 119 7.70 0.63 3.53
C GLU A 119 8.43 -0.67 3.18
N SER A 120 8.29 -1.17 1.95
CA SER A 120 9.05 -2.33 1.47
C SER A 120 10.57 -2.08 1.49
N ILE A 121 10.99 -0.89 1.07
CA ILE A 121 12.40 -0.49 1.12
C ILE A 121 12.89 -0.40 2.58
N LYS A 122 12.09 0.17 3.49
CA LYS A 122 12.43 0.21 4.92
C LYS A 122 12.59 -1.18 5.51
N MET A 123 11.69 -2.13 5.19
CA MET A 123 11.80 -3.53 5.66
C MET A 123 13.12 -4.17 5.21
N LEU A 124 13.57 -3.87 3.99
CA LEU A 124 14.85 -4.34 3.49
C LEU A 124 16.03 -3.78 4.30
N PHE A 125 16.02 -2.47 4.57
CA PHE A 125 17.09 -1.83 5.37
C PHE A 125 17.07 -2.20 6.84
N THR A 126 15.91 -2.53 7.41
CA THR A 126 15.78 -2.96 8.81
C THR A 126 16.02 -4.45 9.00
N GLY A 127 16.29 -5.21 7.93
CA GLY A 127 16.52 -6.65 7.98
C GLY A 127 15.27 -7.49 8.28
N GLN A 128 14.08 -6.89 8.16
CA GLN A 128 12.80 -7.57 8.30
C GLN A 128 12.42 -8.36 7.04
N ALA A 129 13.00 -8.00 5.90
CA ALA A 129 12.90 -8.71 4.64
C ALA A 129 14.29 -9.06 4.12
N SER A 130 14.42 -10.21 3.48
CA SER A 130 15.68 -10.62 2.83
C SER A 130 15.72 -10.15 1.38
N ILE A 131 16.93 -9.91 0.87
CA ILE A 131 17.13 -9.67 -0.56
C ILE A 131 16.62 -10.86 -1.39
N ASN A 132 16.65 -12.08 -0.83
CA ASN A 132 16.14 -13.27 -1.48
C ASN A 132 14.61 -13.29 -1.62
N ASP A 133 13.90 -12.46 -0.85
CA ASP A 133 12.44 -12.30 -0.94
C ASP A 133 12.05 -11.33 -2.07
N MET A 134 13.03 -10.65 -2.67
CA MET A 134 12.80 -9.75 -3.79
C MET A 134 12.67 -10.54 -5.09
N SER A 135 11.55 -10.32 -5.77
CA SER A 135 11.36 -10.85 -7.12
C SER A 135 12.26 -10.12 -8.11
N GLY A 136 13.21 -10.84 -8.71
CA GLY A 136 13.99 -10.32 -9.84
C GLY A 136 13.12 -10.16 -11.10
N PRO A 137 13.70 -9.72 -12.23
CA PRO A 137 12.97 -9.53 -13.49
C PRO A 137 12.15 -10.76 -13.92
N VAL A 138 12.68 -11.96 -13.71
CA VAL A 138 11.98 -13.22 -14.01
C VAL A 138 10.74 -13.38 -13.14
N GLY A 139 10.85 -13.10 -11.83
CA GLY A 139 9.71 -13.18 -10.92
C GLY A 139 8.62 -12.15 -11.26
N VAL A 140 9.00 -10.96 -11.72
CA VAL A 140 8.04 -9.95 -12.21
C VAL A 140 7.29 -10.46 -13.45
N VAL A 141 7.99 -11.07 -14.41
CA VAL A 141 7.36 -11.66 -15.61
C VAL A 141 6.43 -12.80 -15.23
N SER A 142 6.84 -13.68 -14.30
CA SER A 142 5.99 -14.78 -13.80
C SER A 142 4.72 -14.22 -13.15
N TYR A 143 4.84 -13.22 -12.27
CA TYR A 143 3.71 -12.57 -11.61
C TYR A 143 2.71 -11.96 -12.62
N ILE A 144 3.22 -11.29 -13.66
CA ILE A 144 2.38 -10.75 -14.74
C ILE A 144 1.64 -11.89 -15.45
N GLY A 145 2.33 -12.97 -15.77
CA GLY A 145 1.78 -14.15 -16.45
C GLY A 145 0.69 -14.86 -15.63
N GLU A 146 0.94 -15.08 -14.35
CA GLU A 146 -0.01 -15.68 -13.41
C GLU A 146 -1.25 -14.82 -13.28
N THR A 147 -1.09 -13.51 -13.01
CA THR A 147 -2.21 -12.56 -12.90
C THR A 147 -3.03 -12.50 -14.18
N TYR A 148 -2.38 -12.59 -15.35
CA TYR A 148 -3.07 -12.63 -16.63
C TYR A 148 -3.93 -13.90 -16.75
N GLN A 149 -3.38 -15.06 -16.43
CA GLN A 149 -4.08 -16.34 -16.51
C GLN A 149 -5.26 -16.41 -15.53
N GLU A 150 -5.07 -16.01 -14.29
CA GLU A 150 -6.12 -15.95 -13.29
C GLU A 150 -7.27 -15.02 -13.71
N SER A 151 -6.91 -13.87 -14.30
CA SER A 151 -7.88 -12.88 -14.73
C SER A 151 -8.72 -13.33 -15.93
N GLN A 152 -8.24 -14.27 -16.75
CA GLN A 152 -8.96 -14.74 -17.95
C GLN A 152 -10.31 -15.37 -17.58
N SER A 153 -10.40 -16.09 -16.47
CA SER A 153 -11.64 -16.70 -15.97
C SER A 153 -12.72 -15.69 -15.64
N SER A 154 -12.33 -14.46 -15.30
CA SER A 154 -13.21 -13.34 -14.91
C SER A 154 -13.63 -12.46 -16.10
N GLY A 155 -13.09 -12.71 -17.30
CA GLY A 155 -13.41 -11.97 -18.53
C GLY A 155 -12.41 -10.88 -18.90
N GLY A 156 -12.37 -10.51 -20.18
CA GLY A 156 -11.37 -9.60 -20.75
C GLY A 156 -11.30 -8.21 -20.10
N PHE A 157 -12.39 -7.71 -19.56
CA PHE A 157 -12.40 -6.44 -18.83
C PHE A 157 -11.56 -6.51 -17.54
N TYR A 158 -11.65 -7.63 -16.79
CA TYR A 158 -10.84 -7.82 -15.58
C TYR A 158 -9.36 -8.05 -15.91
N VAL A 159 -9.06 -8.74 -17.01
CA VAL A 159 -7.69 -8.85 -17.52
C VAL A 159 -7.10 -7.46 -17.74
N TRP A 160 -7.81 -6.60 -18.47
CA TRP A 160 -7.38 -5.23 -18.74
C TRP A 160 -7.17 -4.42 -17.46
N LEU A 161 -8.10 -4.51 -16.50
CA LEU A 161 -7.99 -3.83 -15.20
C LEU A 161 -6.76 -4.30 -14.40
N ASN A 162 -6.51 -5.59 -14.34
CA ASN A 162 -5.38 -6.14 -13.60
C ASN A 162 -4.04 -5.78 -14.25
N MET A 163 -3.97 -5.79 -15.59
CA MET A 163 -2.78 -5.31 -16.30
C MET A 163 -2.50 -3.83 -16.03
N LEU A 164 -3.54 -2.99 -15.98
CA LEU A 164 -3.39 -1.59 -15.57
C LEU A 164 -2.90 -1.45 -14.12
N ASN A 165 -3.42 -2.24 -13.19
CA ASN A 165 -2.95 -2.22 -11.79
C ASN A 165 -1.47 -2.58 -11.68
N ILE A 166 -1.03 -3.63 -12.39
CA ILE A 166 0.39 -4.01 -12.44
C ILE A 166 1.23 -2.87 -13.03
N SER A 167 0.77 -2.24 -14.11
CA SER A 167 1.48 -1.11 -14.73
C SER A 167 1.63 0.07 -13.75
N ILE A 168 0.59 0.40 -12.99
CA ILE A 168 0.64 1.45 -11.96
C ILE A 168 1.64 1.06 -10.86
N PHE A 169 1.59 -0.18 -10.37
CA PHE A 169 2.52 -0.69 -9.37
C PHE A 169 3.97 -0.62 -9.82
N LEU A 170 4.29 -1.12 -11.01
CA LEU A 170 5.65 -1.10 -11.56
C LEU A 170 6.15 0.34 -11.79
N THR A 171 5.28 1.23 -12.29
CA THR A 171 5.62 2.64 -12.51
C THR A 171 5.88 3.36 -11.19
N ALA A 172 5.07 3.12 -10.17
CA ALA A 172 5.27 3.70 -8.84
C ALA A 172 6.59 3.23 -8.21
N ASN A 173 6.86 1.91 -8.28
CA ASN A 173 8.12 1.35 -7.79
C ASN A 173 9.32 1.96 -8.51
N LEU A 174 9.30 2.01 -9.84
CA LEU A 174 10.39 2.59 -10.62
C LEU A 174 10.59 4.07 -10.29
N GLY A 175 9.51 4.83 -10.13
CA GLY A 175 9.57 6.24 -9.74
C GLY A 175 10.20 6.45 -8.37
N VAL A 176 9.78 5.67 -7.36
CA VAL A 176 10.36 5.76 -6.01
C VAL A 176 11.82 5.31 -5.99
N MET A 177 12.15 4.22 -6.69
CA MET A 177 13.54 3.74 -6.78
C MET A 177 14.45 4.78 -7.43
N ASN A 178 13.99 5.44 -8.49
CA ASN A 178 14.75 6.50 -9.16
C ASN A 178 14.96 7.74 -8.29
N LEU A 179 14.09 8.00 -7.31
CA LEU A 179 14.24 9.10 -6.36
C LEU A 179 15.17 8.79 -5.18
N LEU A 180 15.65 7.56 -5.05
CA LEU A 180 16.63 7.22 -4.01
C LEU A 180 17.94 7.98 -4.22
N PRO A 181 18.60 8.44 -3.14
CA PRO A 181 19.88 9.18 -3.20
C PRO A 181 21.05 8.24 -3.50
N ILE A 182 20.95 7.47 -4.59
CA ILE A 182 21.96 6.51 -5.02
C ILE A 182 22.66 7.08 -6.27
N PRO A 183 24.02 7.06 -6.34
CA PRO A 183 24.74 7.40 -7.55
C PRO A 183 24.20 6.61 -8.76
N ALA A 184 24.14 7.23 -9.91
CA ALA A 184 23.56 6.72 -11.16
C ALA A 184 22.02 6.74 -11.26
N LEU A 185 21.29 7.12 -10.21
CA LEU A 185 19.85 7.38 -10.26
C LEU A 185 19.55 8.88 -10.25
N ASP A 186 18.34 9.27 -10.70
CA ASP A 186 17.93 10.68 -10.76
C ASP A 186 17.92 11.34 -9.38
N GLY A 187 17.59 10.58 -8.33
CA GLY A 187 17.63 11.05 -6.94
C GLY A 187 19.05 11.40 -6.48
N GLY A 188 20.06 10.65 -6.90
CA GLY A 188 21.46 11.00 -6.66
C GLY A 188 21.83 12.35 -7.29
N ARG A 189 21.44 12.57 -8.54
CA ARG A 189 21.62 13.86 -9.22
C ARG A 189 20.90 15.00 -8.53
N LEU A 190 19.67 14.76 -8.06
CA LEU A 190 18.91 15.74 -7.30
C LEU A 190 19.63 16.17 -6.02
N VAL A 191 20.23 15.21 -5.31
CA VAL A 191 21.05 15.51 -4.11
C VAL A 191 22.24 16.39 -4.46
N PHE A 192 22.97 16.10 -5.55
CA PHE A 192 24.09 16.95 -5.99
C PHE A 192 23.61 18.35 -6.33
N LEU A 193 22.49 18.51 -7.06
CA LEU A 193 21.91 19.81 -7.36
C LEU A 193 21.53 20.61 -6.10
N ILE A 194 20.96 19.94 -5.08
CA ILE A 194 20.64 20.58 -3.80
C ILE A 194 21.90 21.05 -3.09
N ILE A 195 22.96 20.22 -3.09
CA ILE A 195 24.26 20.58 -2.50
C ILE A 195 24.87 21.78 -3.25
N GLU A 196 24.83 21.81 -4.58
CA GLU A 196 25.29 22.95 -5.38
C GLU A 196 24.54 24.23 -5.03
N LEU A 197 23.20 24.14 -4.90
CA LEU A 197 22.35 25.27 -4.54
C LEU A 197 22.75 25.85 -3.16
N ILE A 198 23.00 24.98 -2.18
CA ILE A 198 23.41 25.40 -0.83
C ILE A 198 24.84 25.98 -0.82
N ARG A 199 25.74 25.37 -1.58
CA ARG A 199 27.16 25.79 -1.61
C ARG A 199 27.44 27.00 -2.54
N GLY A 200 26.51 27.27 -3.47
CA GLY A 200 26.72 28.32 -4.49
C GLY A 200 27.83 28.04 -5.49
N LYS A 201 28.36 26.81 -5.55
CA LYS A 201 29.42 26.36 -6.45
C LYS A 201 29.09 25.01 -7.04
N ARG A 202 29.33 24.85 -8.35
CA ARG A 202 29.16 23.58 -9.06
C ARG A 202 30.10 22.50 -8.52
N ILE A 203 29.59 21.27 -8.48
CA ILE A 203 30.38 20.07 -8.19
C ILE A 203 31.04 19.63 -9.50
N ASP A 204 32.24 19.08 -9.39
CA ASP A 204 33.00 18.59 -10.53
C ASP A 204 32.24 17.43 -11.23
N PRO A 205 32.02 17.52 -12.56
CA PRO A 205 31.26 16.49 -13.30
C PRO A 205 31.86 15.08 -13.16
N GLU A 206 33.15 14.95 -12.90
CA GLU A 206 33.79 13.64 -12.67
C GLU A 206 33.33 12.97 -11.37
N LYS A 207 32.81 13.75 -10.40
CA LYS A 207 32.28 13.26 -9.13
C LYS A 207 30.78 12.94 -9.18
N GLU A 208 30.10 13.41 -10.22
CA GLU A 208 28.68 13.13 -10.46
C GLU A 208 28.46 11.75 -11.11
N GLY A 209 29.49 11.20 -11.76
CA GLY A 209 29.44 9.93 -12.50
C GLY A 209 30.02 8.71 -11.79
N MET A 210 30.51 8.87 -10.55
CA MET A 210 30.92 7.75 -9.69
C MET A 210 29.76 7.38 -8.78
#